data_8adb9d9bc3f2b37b4123c5c65c3a61d1
#
_entry.id   8adb9d9bc3f2b37b4123c5c65c3a61d1
#
_cell.length_a   1.000
_cell.length_b   1.000
_cell.length_c   1.000
_cell.angle_alpha   90.00
_cell.angle_beta   90.00
_cell.angle_gamma   90.00
#
_symmetry.space_group_name_H-M   'P 1'
#
loop_
_entity.id
_entity.type
_entity.pdbx_description
1 polymer ?
#
loop_
_entity_poly.entity_id
_entity_poly.type
_entity_poly.pdbx_seq_one_letter_code
_entity_poly.pdbx_strand_id
1 'polypeptide(L)'
;PAVGGAVLTAMLLACADIDNAEWNAEALRQLIDAQRACLDFRQRRLDLATDVGPEAASLLEAARDGSLLTRWTSASTVHTSVVDDSGNGCAITASSGYGSGEMPAGTGLWLNNCLGEIELNRRGLDAGPPGERLPSNMAPSVARRDGAVLAVGSPGADRITTAMQQFLINYLQLGMPLRGAIAHPRVHVDTSGEVLNLKAEPGLDLPDIDLPVSVFPGLVMYFGGVGAAVFDEANGFDVAADPRREGGVFNPDA
;
A
#
# COMPACT_ATOMS: atom_id res chain seq x y z
N PRO A 1 -3.71 -1.42 11.61
CA PRO A 1 -3.18 -0.07 11.76
C PRO A 1 -4.29 0.96 11.56
N ALA A 2 -4.40 1.95 12.46
CA ALA A 2 -5.56 2.84 12.50
C ALA A 2 -5.73 3.69 11.23
N VAL A 3 -4.66 4.14 10.60
CA VAL A 3 -4.73 4.97 9.39
C VAL A 3 -4.80 4.10 8.12
N GLY A 4 -3.84 3.20 7.90
CA GLY A 4 -3.76 2.41 6.68
C GLY A 4 -4.98 1.52 6.46
N GLY A 5 -5.46 0.84 7.50
CA GLY A 5 -6.67 0.01 7.42
C GLY A 5 -7.93 0.84 7.12
N ALA A 6 -8.09 2.00 7.75
CA ALA A 6 -9.23 2.87 7.50
C ALA A 6 -9.24 3.42 6.06
N VAL A 7 -8.09 3.89 5.57
CA VAL A 7 -7.95 4.40 4.19
C VAL A 7 -8.20 3.31 3.17
N LEU A 8 -7.61 2.11 3.34
CA LEU A 8 -7.85 0.98 2.45
C LEU A 8 -9.33 0.58 2.43
N THR A 9 -9.95 0.48 3.60
CA THR A 9 -11.38 0.16 3.70
C THR A 9 -12.24 1.20 2.97
N ALA A 10 -11.96 2.48 3.15
CA ALA A 10 -12.68 3.54 2.47
C ALA A 10 -12.52 3.48 0.94
N MET A 11 -11.31 3.22 0.44
CA MET A 11 -11.04 3.05 -0.99
C MET A 11 -11.80 1.86 -1.58
N LEU A 12 -11.84 0.73 -0.87
CA LEU A 12 -12.56 -0.46 -1.32
C LEU A 12 -14.07 -0.23 -1.32
N LEU A 13 -14.61 0.44 -0.30
CA LEU A 13 -16.03 0.79 -0.24
C LEU A 13 -16.42 1.75 -1.38
N ALA A 14 -15.58 2.71 -1.70
CA ALA A 14 -15.81 3.64 -2.81
C ALA A 14 -15.75 2.98 -4.20
N CYS A 15 -15.19 1.78 -4.28
CA CYS A 15 -15.09 0.98 -5.51
C CYS A 15 -15.97 -0.28 -5.49
N ALA A 16 -16.94 -0.37 -4.56
CA ALA A 16 -17.75 -1.58 -4.37
C ALA A 16 -18.61 -1.95 -5.60
N ASP A 17 -18.96 -0.96 -6.42
CA ASP A 17 -19.78 -1.13 -7.61
C ASP A 17 -19.00 -1.49 -8.89
N ILE A 18 -17.67 -1.68 -8.78
CA ILE A 18 -16.87 -2.18 -9.90
C ILE A 18 -17.13 -3.69 -10.04
N ASP A 19 -18.07 -4.03 -10.93
CA ASP A 19 -18.54 -5.40 -11.18
C ASP A 19 -18.15 -5.94 -12.58
N ASN A 20 -17.40 -5.16 -13.34
CA ASN A 20 -16.98 -5.52 -14.69
C ASN A 20 -15.86 -6.59 -14.66
N ALA A 21 -15.91 -7.53 -15.59
CA ALA A 21 -14.87 -8.56 -15.72
C ALA A 21 -13.50 -8.00 -16.14
N GLU A 22 -13.46 -6.75 -16.61
CA GLU A 22 -12.25 -6.11 -17.14
C GLU A 22 -12.17 -4.64 -16.71
N TRP A 23 -10.95 -4.15 -16.57
CA TRP A 23 -10.70 -2.72 -16.39
C TRP A 23 -11.05 -1.95 -17.68
N ASN A 24 -11.91 -0.96 -17.54
CA ASN A 24 -12.23 0.02 -18.56
C ASN A 24 -12.03 1.45 -18.03
N ALA A 25 -12.17 2.45 -18.90
CA ALA A 25 -11.93 3.85 -18.53
C ALA A 25 -12.86 4.34 -17.41
N GLU A 26 -14.09 3.82 -17.30
CA GLU A 26 -15.05 4.19 -16.26
C GLU A 26 -14.63 3.60 -14.90
N ALA A 27 -14.28 2.32 -14.85
CA ALA A 27 -13.77 1.65 -13.64
C ALA A 27 -12.46 2.29 -13.14
N LEU A 28 -11.56 2.65 -14.07
CA LEU A 28 -10.33 3.37 -13.72
C LEU A 28 -10.62 4.78 -13.21
N ARG A 29 -11.59 5.49 -13.77
CA ARG A 29 -12.02 6.80 -13.26
C ARG A 29 -12.53 6.67 -11.82
N GLN A 30 -13.41 5.71 -11.55
CA GLN A 30 -13.92 5.46 -10.20
C GLN A 30 -12.79 5.12 -9.21
N LEU A 31 -11.83 4.28 -9.62
CA LEU A 31 -10.64 3.97 -8.81
C LEU A 31 -9.83 5.22 -8.48
N ILE A 32 -9.56 6.07 -9.49
CA ILE A 32 -8.78 7.30 -9.33
C ILE A 32 -9.51 8.29 -8.43
N ASP A 33 -10.81 8.47 -8.63
CA ASP A 33 -11.64 9.36 -7.79
C ASP A 33 -11.70 8.87 -6.34
N ALA A 34 -11.78 7.56 -6.12
CA ALA A 34 -11.73 6.96 -4.80
C ALA A 34 -10.37 7.19 -4.10
N GLN A 35 -9.27 7.00 -4.83
CA GLN A 35 -7.93 7.29 -4.33
C GLN A 35 -7.79 8.77 -3.98
N ARG A 36 -8.20 9.66 -4.89
CA ARG A 36 -8.15 11.12 -4.68
C ARG A 36 -8.92 11.53 -3.44
N ALA A 37 -10.18 11.11 -3.32
CA ALA A 37 -11.03 11.46 -2.19
C ALA A 37 -10.48 10.93 -0.85
N CYS A 38 -10.07 9.66 -0.80
CA CYS A 38 -9.57 9.04 0.43
C CYS A 38 -8.21 9.62 0.86
N LEU A 39 -7.31 9.88 -0.10
CA LEU A 39 -6.01 10.44 0.21
C LEU A 39 -6.09 11.93 0.58
N ASP A 40 -6.95 12.71 -0.07
CA ASP A 40 -7.24 14.10 0.32
C ASP A 40 -7.88 14.16 1.72
N PHE A 41 -8.86 13.30 2.00
CA PHE A 41 -9.46 13.19 3.33
C PHE A 41 -8.42 12.81 4.39
N ARG A 42 -7.55 11.85 4.08
CA ARG A 42 -6.44 11.48 4.94
C ARG A 42 -5.58 12.69 5.28
N GLN A 43 -5.10 13.41 4.26
CA GLN A 43 -4.24 14.57 4.45
C GLN A 43 -4.91 15.67 5.29
N ARG A 44 -6.20 15.94 5.03
CA ARG A 44 -6.91 17.06 5.65
C ARG A 44 -7.56 16.74 6.99
N ARG A 45 -7.82 15.47 7.28
CA ARG A 45 -8.59 15.05 8.43
C ARG A 45 -7.89 14.01 9.29
N LEU A 46 -7.51 12.86 8.72
CA LEU A 46 -6.92 11.76 9.50
C LEU A 46 -5.52 12.10 9.98
N ASP A 47 -4.72 12.69 9.12
CA ASP A 47 -3.37 13.11 9.49
C ASP A 47 -3.39 14.36 10.39
N LEU A 48 -4.50 15.08 10.44
CA LEU A 48 -4.72 16.27 11.28
C LEU A 48 -5.58 15.99 12.51
N ALA A 49 -6.12 14.78 12.67
CA ALA A 49 -7.04 14.44 13.75
C ALA A 49 -6.36 14.54 15.11
N THR A 50 -7.05 15.17 16.05
CA THR A 50 -6.79 15.36 17.47
C THR A 50 -5.30 15.46 17.82
N ASP A 51 -4.85 16.66 18.06
CA ASP A 51 -3.48 16.99 18.44
C ASP A 51 -2.45 17.00 17.31
N VAL A 52 -2.88 16.76 16.08
CA VAL A 52 -2.04 16.72 14.87
C VAL A 52 -2.17 18.01 14.03
N GLY A 53 -2.88 19.02 14.54
CA GLY A 53 -3.21 20.26 13.81
C GLY A 53 -2.04 21.17 13.34
N PRO A 54 -0.94 21.33 14.08
CA PRO A 54 0.18 22.18 13.64
C PRO A 54 0.99 21.64 12.46
N GLU A 55 0.74 20.42 12.04
CA GLU A 55 1.70 19.65 11.25
C GLU A 55 1.43 19.64 9.75
N ALA A 56 0.24 20.02 9.32
CA ALA A 56 -0.05 20.23 7.91
C ALA A 56 0.90 21.28 7.28
N ALA A 57 1.28 22.26 8.07
CA ALA A 57 2.23 23.29 7.64
C ALA A 57 3.64 22.72 7.43
N SER A 58 4.10 21.86 8.33
CA SER A 58 5.44 21.24 8.28
C SER A 58 5.59 20.30 7.08
N LEU A 59 4.54 19.55 6.73
CA LEU A 59 4.54 18.69 5.56
C LEU A 59 4.59 19.50 4.26
N LEU A 60 3.82 20.58 4.20
CA LEU A 60 3.82 21.46 3.04
C LEU A 60 5.20 22.13 2.83
N GLU A 61 5.91 22.37 3.90
CA GLU A 61 7.26 22.92 3.85
C GLU A 61 8.29 21.88 3.37
N ALA A 62 8.22 20.64 3.87
CA ALA A 62 9.06 19.54 3.41
C ALA A 62 8.77 19.11 1.94
N ALA A 63 7.53 19.28 1.50
CA ALA A 63 7.16 19.07 0.11
C ALA A 63 7.69 20.19 -0.82
N ARG A 64 7.78 21.43 -0.30
CA ARG A 64 8.26 22.59 -1.07
C ARG A 64 9.76 22.61 -1.32
N ASP A 65 10.55 22.04 -0.41
CA ASP A 65 12.02 22.00 -0.53
C ASP A 65 12.53 20.86 -1.42
N GLY A 66 11.65 20.06 -1.99
CA GLY A 66 11.98 18.96 -2.90
C GLY A 66 12.67 17.76 -2.23
N SER A 67 12.85 17.78 -0.92
CA SER A 67 13.53 16.70 -0.18
C SER A 67 12.73 15.39 -0.18
N LEU A 68 11.43 15.45 -0.39
CA LEU A 68 10.54 14.30 -0.53
C LEU A 68 10.69 13.57 -1.88
N LEU A 69 11.10 14.27 -2.93
CA LEU A 69 11.19 13.71 -4.28
C LEU A 69 12.47 12.90 -4.54
N THR A 70 13.48 13.03 -3.68
CA THR A 70 14.79 12.40 -3.87
C THR A 70 14.95 11.04 -3.18
N ARG A 71 13.95 10.55 -2.44
CA ARG A 71 14.04 9.32 -1.66
C ARG A 71 13.14 8.20 -2.19
N TRP A 72 13.50 7.67 -3.34
CA TRP A 72 12.83 6.55 -4.00
C TRP A 72 13.12 5.17 -3.40
N THR A 73 13.80 5.11 -2.28
CA THR A 73 14.30 3.88 -1.67
C THR A 73 13.56 3.55 -0.38
N SER A 74 12.32 3.13 -0.46
CA SER A 74 11.71 2.36 0.63
C SER A 74 12.12 0.89 0.51
N ALA A 75 13.40 0.60 0.64
CA ALA A 75 13.94 -0.75 0.58
C ALA A 75 13.76 -1.54 1.89
N SER A 76 13.22 -0.93 2.93
CA SER A 76 13.25 -1.43 4.30
C SER A 76 11.94 -2.02 4.82
N THR A 77 10.87 -2.00 4.03
CA THR A 77 9.60 -2.66 4.37
C THR A 77 9.54 -4.02 3.70
N VAL A 78 9.22 -5.05 4.47
CA VAL A 78 9.00 -6.42 3.99
C VAL A 78 7.60 -6.89 4.36
N HIS A 79 7.07 -7.82 3.56
CA HIS A 79 5.78 -8.44 3.82
C HIS A 79 5.89 -9.96 3.68
N THR A 80 5.18 -10.68 4.56
CA THR A 80 5.05 -12.14 4.51
C THR A 80 3.59 -12.52 4.68
N SER A 81 3.09 -13.33 3.76
CA SER A 81 1.76 -13.93 3.79
C SER A 81 1.89 -15.45 3.90
N VAL A 82 1.13 -16.05 4.79
CA VAL A 82 1.09 -17.51 4.99
C VAL A 82 -0.35 -17.96 5.18
N VAL A 83 -0.69 -19.07 4.58
CA VAL A 83 -1.95 -19.80 4.80
C VAL A 83 -1.68 -21.28 5.00
N ASP A 84 -2.54 -21.98 5.70
CA ASP A 84 -2.50 -23.43 5.84
C ASP A 84 -3.80 -24.11 5.36
N ASP A 85 -3.78 -25.44 5.27
CA ASP A 85 -4.91 -26.28 4.87
C ASP A 85 -6.05 -26.36 5.90
N SER A 86 -5.79 -25.88 7.11
CA SER A 86 -6.81 -25.74 8.16
C SER A 86 -7.56 -24.41 8.05
N GLY A 87 -7.26 -23.60 7.03
CA GLY A 87 -7.84 -22.29 6.79
C GLY A 87 -7.31 -21.20 7.71
N ASN A 88 -6.16 -21.37 8.36
CA ASN A 88 -5.52 -20.27 9.06
C ASN A 88 -4.78 -19.38 8.09
N GLY A 89 -4.82 -18.07 8.33
CA GLY A 89 -4.10 -17.08 7.55
C GLY A 89 -3.33 -16.12 8.45
N CYS A 90 -2.10 -15.80 8.05
CA CYS A 90 -1.25 -14.83 8.73
C CYS A 90 -0.62 -13.87 7.70
N ALA A 91 -0.74 -12.58 7.94
CA ALA A 91 -0.15 -11.53 7.13
C ALA A 91 0.66 -10.58 8.03
N ILE A 92 1.95 -10.49 7.80
CA ILE A 92 2.86 -9.66 8.60
C ILE A 92 3.60 -8.69 7.68
N THR A 93 3.48 -7.40 7.99
CA THR A 93 4.29 -6.36 7.37
C THR A 93 5.18 -5.73 8.43
N ALA A 94 6.47 -5.71 8.19
CA ALA A 94 7.48 -5.12 9.07
C ALA A 94 8.32 -4.10 8.32
N SER A 95 8.67 -3.00 8.99
CA SER A 95 9.47 -1.94 8.40
C SER A 95 10.55 -1.46 9.35
N SER A 96 11.75 -1.25 8.83
CA SER A 96 12.79 -0.50 9.52
C SER A 96 12.80 0.99 9.13
N GLY A 97 11.79 1.45 8.43
CA GLY A 97 11.76 2.80 7.88
C GLY A 97 12.91 2.99 6.90
N TYR A 98 13.67 4.06 7.02
CA TYR A 98 14.92 4.24 6.27
C TYR A 98 16.13 3.59 6.95
N GLY A 99 15.89 2.90 8.10
CA GLY A 99 16.93 2.37 8.96
C GLY A 99 17.60 3.45 9.81
N SER A 100 17.81 3.16 11.09
CA SER A 100 18.44 4.12 12.02
C SER A 100 19.95 4.22 11.89
N GLY A 101 20.58 3.23 11.25
CA GLY A 101 22.03 3.07 11.28
C GLY A 101 22.56 2.36 12.54
N GLU A 102 21.68 2.02 13.48
CA GLU A 102 22.04 1.45 14.78
C GLU A 102 21.62 -0.02 14.91
N MET A 103 22.49 -0.81 15.49
CA MET A 103 22.27 -2.20 15.86
C MET A 103 22.73 -2.40 17.31
N PRO A 104 21.81 -2.59 18.28
CA PRO A 104 22.20 -2.81 19.66
C PRO A 104 23.15 -4.01 19.79
N ALA A 105 24.21 -3.85 20.56
CA ALA A 105 25.24 -4.86 20.69
C ALA A 105 24.67 -6.21 21.15
N GLY A 106 25.06 -7.28 20.46
CA GLY A 106 24.67 -8.66 20.78
C GLY A 106 23.26 -9.06 20.37
N THR A 107 22.46 -8.16 19.71
CA THR A 107 21.09 -8.50 19.31
C THR A 107 20.96 -8.98 17.87
N GLY A 108 21.84 -8.53 16.97
CA GLY A 108 21.68 -8.73 15.53
C GLY A 108 20.46 -8.01 14.93
N LEU A 109 19.77 -7.15 15.69
CA LEU A 109 18.58 -6.44 15.28
C LEU A 109 18.92 -5.04 14.79
N TRP A 110 18.57 -4.75 13.55
CA TRP A 110 18.65 -3.42 12.99
C TRP A 110 17.47 -2.57 13.47
N LEU A 111 17.73 -1.44 14.09
CA LEU A 111 16.67 -0.56 14.58
C LEU A 111 16.03 0.23 13.42
N ASN A 112 14.73 0.44 13.54
CA ASN A 112 13.99 1.30 12.62
C ASN A 112 14.20 2.78 12.92
N ASN A 113 13.84 3.63 11.94
CA ASN A 113 13.71 5.07 12.13
C ASN A 113 12.32 5.56 11.69
N CYS A 114 11.27 4.79 11.91
CA CYS A 114 9.91 5.15 11.51
C CYS A 114 9.45 6.51 12.04
N LEU A 115 9.99 6.96 13.17
CA LEU A 115 9.77 8.31 13.68
C LEU A 115 10.29 9.40 12.72
N GLY A 116 11.35 9.13 11.98
CA GLY A 116 11.97 10.04 10.99
C GLY A 116 11.37 9.94 9.58
N GLU A 117 10.40 9.06 9.35
CA GLU A 117 9.67 8.99 8.07
C GLU A 117 8.59 10.08 8.03
N ILE A 118 8.94 11.27 7.53
CA ILE A 118 8.07 12.46 7.55
C ILE A 118 6.76 12.22 6.80
N GLU A 119 6.79 11.45 5.71
CA GLU A 119 5.61 11.08 4.93
C GLU A 119 4.60 10.22 5.70
N LEU A 120 5.05 9.48 6.71
CA LEU A 120 4.23 8.63 7.57
C LEU A 120 4.02 9.24 8.96
N ASN A 121 5.01 9.97 9.45
CA ASN A 121 5.00 10.60 10.76
C ASN A 121 5.10 12.12 10.65
N ARG A 122 3.99 12.74 10.32
CA ARG A 122 3.90 14.20 10.10
C ARG A 122 4.11 15.03 11.35
N ARG A 123 4.00 14.42 12.54
CA ARG A 123 4.33 15.05 13.81
C ARG A 123 5.83 15.20 14.05
N GLY A 124 6.65 14.65 13.16
CA GLY A 124 8.09 14.71 13.29
C GLY A 124 8.62 13.99 14.53
N LEU A 125 9.79 14.40 15.00
CA LEU A 125 10.48 13.76 16.12
C LEU A 125 9.75 13.94 17.46
N ASP A 126 8.92 14.97 17.60
CA ASP A 126 8.11 15.27 18.78
C ASP A 126 6.70 14.68 18.69
N ALA A 127 6.58 13.49 18.11
CA ALA A 127 5.32 12.83 17.77
C ALA A 127 4.38 12.57 18.96
N GLY A 128 4.87 12.67 20.18
CA GLY A 128 4.10 12.46 21.40
C GLY A 128 4.94 11.84 22.51
N PRO A 129 4.34 11.60 23.68
CA PRO A 129 5.06 11.03 24.80
C PRO A 129 5.56 9.62 24.50
N PRO A 130 6.65 9.18 25.16
CA PRO A 130 7.12 7.79 25.03
C PRO A 130 6.01 6.77 25.34
N GLY A 131 5.92 5.75 24.49
CA GLY A 131 4.91 4.69 24.63
C GLY A 131 3.69 4.86 23.72
N GLU A 132 3.49 6.01 23.09
CA GLU A 132 2.48 6.15 22.06
C GLU A 132 2.84 5.39 20.78
N ARG A 133 1.80 4.89 20.09
CA ARG A 133 1.97 4.22 18.79
C ARG A 133 2.04 5.25 17.69
N LEU A 134 3.03 5.10 16.82
CA LEU A 134 3.11 5.87 15.59
C LEU A 134 2.02 5.43 14.59
N PRO A 135 1.49 6.36 13.78
CA PRO A 135 0.68 6.02 12.62
C PRO A 135 1.44 5.13 11.64
N SER A 136 0.72 4.29 10.92
CA SER A 136 1.32 3.42 9.90
C SER A 136 0.37 3.21 8.73
N ASN A 137 0.91 3.19 7.52
CA ASN A 137 0.21 2.80 6.29
C ASN A 137 0.20 1.30 6.06
N MET A 138 0.98 0.53 6.83
CA MET A 138 1.00 -0.91 6.73
C MET A 138 -0.41 -1.46 6.96
N ALA A 139 -0.90 -2.25 6.01
CA ALA A 139 -2.24 -2.80 6.00
C ALA A 139 -2.20 -4.32 5.68
N PRO A 140 -1.43 -5.13 6.46
CA PRO A 140 -1.51 -6.59 6.30
C PRO A 140 -2.94 -7.04 6.57
N SER A 141 -3.46 -7.87 5.67
CA SER A 141 -4.87 -8.25 5.69
C SER A 141 -5.03 -9.77 5.56
N VAL A 142 -6.02 -10.31 6.25
CA VAL A 142 -6.50 -11.67 6.07
C VAL A 142 -7.99 -11.58 5.76
N ALA A 143 -8.42 -12.26 4.70
CA ALA A 143 -9.82 -12.38 4.33
C ALA A 143 -10.24 -13.85 4.31
N ARG A 144 -11.49 -14.10 4.63
CA ARG A 144 -12.09 -15.44 4.55
C ARG A 144 -13.43 -15.37 3.81
N ARG A 145 -13.67 -16.38 3.02
CA ARG A 145 -14.96 -16.65 2.39
C ARG A 145 -15.10 -18.18 2.35
N ASP A 146 -16.32 -18.70 2.29
CA ASP A 146 -16.66 -20.12 2.28
C ASP A 146 -15.57 -21.02 1.67
N GLY A 147 -14.88 -21.78 2.52
CA GLY A 147 -13.82 -22.69 2.11
C GLY A 147 -12.50 -22.05 1.65
N ALA A 148 -12.36 -20.73 1.70
CA ALA A 148 -11.14 -20.07 1.25
C ALA A 148 -10.58 -19.05 2.26
N VAL A 149 -9.26 -18.95 2.32
CA VAL A 149 -8.52 -17.93 3.08
C VAL A 149 -7.49 -17.26 2.20
N LEU A 150 -7.39 -15.94 2.31
CA LEU A 150 -6.39 -15.09 1.66
C LEU A 150 -5.59 -14.37 2.74
N ALA A 151 -4.27 -14.46 2.70
CA ALA A 151 -3.37 -13.57 3.42
C ALA A 151 -2.65 -12.67 2.41
N VAL A 152 -2.57 -11.35 2.66
CA VAL A 152 -2.02 -10.40 1.70
C VAL A 152 -1.48 -9.15 2.38
N GLY A 153 -0.50 -8.52 1.76
CA GLY A 153 0.00 -7.20 2.13
C GLY A 153 1.05 -6.70 1.15
N SER A 154 1.56 -5.51 1.42
CA SER A 154 2.50 -4.84 0.53
C SER A 154 3.47 -3.96 1.30
N PRO A 155 4.77 -3.92 0.96
CA PRO A 155 5.62 -2.77 1.19
C PRO A 155 5.27 -1.62 0.24
N GLY A 156 5.73 -0.39 0.53
CA GLY A 156 5.57 0.72 -0.43
C GLY A 156 5.23 2.08 0.15
N ALA A 157 5.47 2.32 1.43
CA ALA A 157 5.22 3.58 2.13
C ALA A 157 3.75 4.05 1.95
N ASP A 158 3.52 5.24 1.42
CA ASP A 158 2.18 5.80 1.16
C ASP A 158 1.43 5.08 0.02
N ARG A 159 2.14 4.33 -0.86
CA ARG A 159 1.52 3.55 -1.95
C ARG A 159 0.99 2.18 -1.49
N ILE A 160 1.22 1.77 -0.23
CA ILE A 160 0.72 0.48 0.29
C ILE A 160 -0.79 0.36 0.10
N THR A 161 -1.55 1.39 0.48
CA THR A 161 -3.01 1.34 0.45
C THR A 161 -3.56 1.27 -0.98
N THR A 162 -2.98 2.00 -1.93
CA THR A 162 -3.43 1.98 -3.33
C THR A 162 -3.01 0.70 -4.07
N ALA A 163 -1.85 0.13 -3.73
CA ALA A 163 -1.45 -1.18 -4.24
C ALA A 163 -2.39 -2.29 -3.75
N MET A 164 -2.72 -2.28 -2.46
CA MET A 164 -3.65 -3.23 -1.85
C MET A 164 -5.07 -3.07 -2.41
N GLN A 165 -5.56 -1.84 -2.58
CA GLN A 165 -6.86 -1.55 -3.19
C GLN A 165 -6.99 -2.21 -4.56
N GLN A 166 -6.04 -1.92 -5.48
CA GLN A 166 -6.10 -2.43 -6.84
C GLN A 166 -5.95 -3.95 -6.90
N PHE A 167 -5.06 -4.53 -6.09
CA PHE A 167 -4.96 -5.97 -5.99
C PHE A 167 -6.27 -6.62 -5.53
N LEU A 168 -6.89 -6.09 -4.47
CA LEU A 168 -8.13 -6.66 -3.93
C LEU A 168 -9.30 -6.52 -4.91
N ILE A 169 -9.39 -5.42 -5.64
CA ILE A 169 -10.37 -5.26 -6.73
C ILE A 169 -10.09 -6.30 -7.82
N ASN A 170 -8.86 -6.38 -8.33
CA ASN A 170 -8.49 -7.33 -9.37
C ASN A 170 -8.81 -8.78 -8.99
N TYR A 171 -8.45 -9.17 -7.77
CA TYR A 171 -8.59 -10.56 -7.32
C TYR A 171 -10.01 -10.90 -6.87
N LEU A 172 -10.62 -10.05 -6.01
CA LEU A 172 -11.91 -10.37 -5.38
C LEU A 172 -13.11 -9.94 -6.20
N GLN A 173 -13.04 -8.82 -6.94
CA GLN A 173 -14.18 -8.29 -7.69
C GLN A 173 -14.11 -8.69 -9.16
N LEU A 174 -12.93 -8.54 -9.80
CA LEU A 174 -12.77 -8.87 -11.22
C LEU A 174 -12.42 -10.35 -11.46
N GLY A 175 -12.17 -11.14 -10.40
CA GLY A 175 -11.91 -12.56 -10.49
C GLY A 175 -10.61 -12.93 -11.23
N MET A 176 -9.64 -12.03 -11.29
CA MET A 176 -8.36 -12.31 -11.95
C MET A 176 -7.60 -13.42 -11.21
N PRO A 177 -6.86 -14.28 -11.93
CA PRO A 177 -5.92 -15.21 -11.31
C PRO A 177 -4.93 -14.46 -10.41
N LEU A 178 -4.53 -15.06 -9.26
CA LEU A 178 -3.72 -14.41 -8.22
C LEU A 178 -2.49 -13.69 -8.77
N ARG A 179 -1.70 -14.39 -9.58
CA ARG A 179 -0.49 -13.83 -10.22
C ARG A 179 -0.80 -12.67 -11.17
N GLY A 180 -1.88 -12.77 -11.94
CA GLY A 180 -2.37 -11.72 -12.83
C GLY A 180 -2.83 -10.48 -12.06
N ALA A 181 -3.58 -10.68 -10.98
CA ALA A 181 -4.06 -9.61 -10.12
C ALA A 181 -2.92 -8.81 -9.47
N ILE A 182 -1.84 -9.49 -9.07
CA ILE A 182 -0.62 -8.87 -8.50
C ILE A 182 0.18 -8.12 -9.58
N ALA A 183 0.37 -8.74 -10.75
CA ALA A 183 1.19 -8.19 -11.84
C ALA A 183 0.49 -7.10 -12.66
N HIS A 184 -0.83 -6.93 -12.48
CA HIS A 184 -1.59 -5.92 -13.21
C HIS A 184 -1.01 -4.52 -13.03
N PRO A 185 -0.92 -3.70 -14.09
CA PRO A 185 -0.46 -2.31 -14.02
C PRO A 185 -1.25 -1.51 -12.98
N ARG A 186 -0.59 -0.55 -12.32
CA ARG A 186 -1.16 0.23 -11.23
C ARG A 186 -1.15 1.72 -11.51
N VAL A 187 -2.08 2.40 -10.86
CA VAL A 187 -2.11 3.85 -10.72
C VAL A 187 -1.98 4.26 -9.24
N HIS A 188 -1.50 5.47 -9.01
CA HIS A 188 -1.45 6.07 -7.68
C HIS A 188 -1.64 7.59 -7.81
N VAL A 189 -2.55 8.15 -7.02
CA VAL A 189 -2.67 9.59 -6.87
C VAL A 189 -1.64 10.06 -5.87
N ASP A 190 -0.58 10.68 -6.39
CA ASP A 190 0.51 11.24 -5.60
C ASP A 190 0.07 12.56 -4.98
N THR A 191 0.09 12.62 -3.67
CA THR A 191 -0.33 13.77 -2.85
C THR A 191 0.86 14.45 -2.17
N SER A 192 2.10 14.10 -2.51
CA SER A 192 3.31 14.63 -1.89
C SER A 192 3.67 16.04 -2.34
N GLY A 193 3.19 16.48 -3.51
CA GLY A 193 3.41 17.80 -4.07
C GLY A 193 2.30 18.81 -3.76
N GLU A 194 2.48 20.06 -4.19
CA GLU A 194 1.45 21.11 -4.11
C GLU A 194 0.25 20.81 -5.03
N VAL A 195 0.48 20.08 -6.11
CA VAL A 195 -0.53 19.67 -7.08
C VAL A 195 -0.62 18.15 -7.09
N LEU A 196 -1.84 17.63 -6.99
CA LEU A 196 -2.09 16.21 -7.16
C LEU A 196 -1.61 15.76 -8.54
N ASN A 197 -0.95 14.61 -8.58
CA ASN A 197 -0.42 14.03 -9.82
C ASN A 197 -0.82 12.56 -9.92
N LEU A 198 -1.34 12.13 -11.06
CA LEU A 198 -1.57 10.72 -11.31
C LEU A 198 -0.27 10.06 -11.79
N LYS A 199 0.23 9.13 -11.02
CA LYS A 199 1.32 8.22 -11.40
C LYS A 199 0.71 6.94 -11.95
N ALA A 200 1.18 6.48 -13.10
CA ALA A 200 0.66 5.27 -13.74
C ALA A 200 1.77 4.38 -14.31
N GLU A 201 1.54 3.09 -14.30
CA GLU A 201 2.32 2.14 -15.08
C GLU A 201 1.75 2.02 -16.50
N PRO A 202 2.53 1.58 -17.50
CA PRO A 202 2.07 1.46 -18.87
C PRO A 202 1.05 0.30 -19.01
N GLY A 203 0.19 0.39 -20.02
CA GLY A 203 -0.77 -0.65 -20.36
C GLY A 203 -2.16 -0.46 -19.80
N LEU A 204 -2.43 0.66 -19.14
CA LEU A 204 -3.77 1.07 -18.71
C LEU A 204 -4.37 2.06 -19.72
N ASP A 205 -5.65 1.89 -20.02
CA ASP A 205 -6.44 2.86 -20.78
C ASP A 205 -6.92 3.97 -19.82
N LEU A 206 -6.05 4.96 -19.62
CA LEU A 206 -6.31 6.03 -18.67
C LEU A 206 -7.44 6.93 -19.18
N PRO A 207 -8.43 7.26 -18.33
CA PRO A 207 -9.47 8.20 -18.69
C PRO A 207 -8.91 9.61 -18.87
N ASP A 208 -9.63 10.46 -19.58
CA ASP A 208 -9.38 11.91 -19.55
C ASP A 208 -9.71 12.43 -18.15
N ILE A 209 -8.68 12.92 -17.46
CA ILE A 209 -8.75 13.32 -16.05
C ILE A 209 -8.03 14.66 -15.85
N ASP A 210 -8.65 15.53 -15.07
CA ASP A 210 -8.07 16.87 -14.74
C ASP A 210 -6.98 16.73 -13.65
N LEU A 211 -5.95 15.96 -13.97
CA LEU A 211 -4.73 15.82 -13.17
C LEU A 211 -3.53 15.70 -14.11
N PRO A 212 -2.38 16.27 -13.76
CA PRO A 212 -1.12 15.93 -14.43
C PRO A 212 -0.87 14.42 -14.34
N VAL A 213 -0.51 13.81 -15.47
CA VAL A 213 -0.25 12.36 -15.54
C VAL A 213 1.23 12.11 -15.80
N SER A 214 1.82 11.22 -15.00
CA SER A 214 3.20 10.73 -15.21
C SER A 214 3.17 9.22 -15.40
N VAL A 215 3.46 8.75 -16.61
CA VAL A 215 3.53 7.32 -16.92
C VAL A 215 4.97 6.83 -16.78
N PHE A 216 5.16 5.76 -16.01
CA PHE A 216 6.46 5.12 -15.81
C PHE A 216 6.82 4.21 -17.01
N PRO A 217 8.12 3.91 -17.22
CA PRO A 217 8.52 3.11 -18.38
C PRO A 217 8.21 1.60 -18.28
N GLY A 218 7.74 1.13 -17.14
CA GLY A 218 7.43 -0.27 -16.87
C GLY A 218 6.89 -0.48 -15.47
N LEU A 219 6.81 -1.76 -15.06
CA LEU A 219 6.48 -2.12 -13.69
C LEU A 219 7.65 -1.75 -12.78
N VAL A 220 7.42 -0.91 -11.79
CA VAL A 220 8.47 -0.40 -10.91
C VAL A 220 8.09 -0.48 -9.44
N MET A 221 9.08 -0.68 -8.57
CA MET A 221 8.89 -0.80 -7.13
C MET A 221 8.23 0.42 -6.46
N TYR A 222 8.11 1.54 -7.16
CA TYR A 222 7.36 2.71 -6.70
C TYR A 222 5.92 2.34 -6.34
N PHE A 223 5.26 1.50 -7.12
CA PHE A 223 3.87 1.09 -6.93
C PHE A 223 3.68 -0.04 -5.90
N GLY A 224 4.61 -0.20 -4.96
CA GLY A 224 4.54 -1.19 -3.91
C GLY A 224 5.10 -2.56 -4.32
N GLY A 225 4.64 -3.61 -3.63
CA GLY A 225 5.12 -4.97 -3.87
C GLY A 225 4.21 -5.98 -3.17
N VAL A 226 3.06 -6.29 -3.76
CA VAL A 226 2.05 -7.17 -3.14
C VAL A 226 2.55 -8.60 -3.04
N GLY A 227 2.52 -9.17 -1.85
CA GLY A 227 2.70 -10.61 -1.61
C GLY A 227 1.40 -11.21 -1.11
N ALA A 228 0.98 -12.34 -1.70
CA ALA A 228 -0.26 -12.99 -1.30
C ALA A 228 -0.13 -14.52 -1.28
N ALA A 229 -0.85 -15.13 -0.33
CA ALA A 229 -1.05 -16.57 -0.23
C ALA A 229 -2.54 -16.85 -0.06
N VAL A 230 -3.02 -17.86 -0.77
CA VAL A 230 -4.41 -18.32 -0.77
C VAL A 230 -4.43 -19.82 -0.50
N PHE A 231 -5.37 -20.26 0.31
CA PHE A 231 -5.83 -21.66 0.34
C PHE A 231 -7.32 -21.67 0.03
N ASP A 232 -7.72 -22.59 -0.80
CA ASP A 232 -9.13 -22.84 -1.17
C ASP A 232 -9.38 -24.35 -1.13
N GLU A 233 -10.41 -24.79 -0.43
CA GLU A 233 -10.70 -26.22 -0.25
C GLU A 233 -10.89 -26.97 -1.57
N ALA A 234 -11.34 -26.30 -2.63
CA ALA A 234 -11.57 -26.89 -3.93
C ALA A 234 -10.33 -26.86 -4.83
N ASN A 235 -9.45 -25.87 -4.67
CA ASN A 235 -8.36 -25.56 -5.60
C ASN A 235 -6.95 -25.70 -5.00
N GLY A 236 -6.84 -25.94 -3.66
CA GLY A 236 -5.55 -26.03 -2.98
C GLY A 236 -4.88 -24.68 -2.74
N PHE A 237 -3.55 -24.69 -2.73
CA PHE A 237 -2.74 -23.50 -2.48
C PHE A 237 -2.43 -22.71 -3.77
N ASP A 238 -2.49 -21.39 -3.67
CA ASP A 238 -1.97 -20.48 -4.68
C ASP A 238 -1.16 -19.36 -4.01
N VAL A 239 0.03 -19.10 -4.52
CA VAL A 239 0.96 -18.11 -3.94
C VAL A 239 1.61 -17.27 -5.02
N ALA A 240 1.75 -15.97 -4.76
CA ALA A 240 2.43 -15.10 -5.70
C ALA A 240 3.13 -13.92 -5.01
N ALA A 241 4.28 -13.56 -5.56
CA ALA A 241 5.04 -12.37 -5.21
C ALA A 241 5.04 -11.37 -6.37
N ASP A 242 5.14 -10.11 -6.04
CA ASP A 242 5.08 -9.00 -7.00
C ASP A 242 6.33 -8.94 -7.87
N PRO A 243 6.18 -8.90 -9.20
CA PRO A 243 7.33 -8.76 -10.11
C PRO A 243 8.06 -7.41 -9.98
N ARG A 244 7.48 -6.42 -9.28
CA ARG A 244 8.11 -5.11 -9.03
C ARG A 244 9.19 -5.17 -7.94
N ARG A 245 9.23 -6.27 -7.18
CA ARG A 245 10.20 -6.50 -6.10
C ARG A 245 10.68 -7.95 -6.12
N GLU A 246 11.90 -8.18 -5.68
CA GLU A 246 12.37 -9.53 -5.41
C GLU A 246 11.60 -10.13 -4.24
N GLY A 247 11.02 -11.31 -4.43
CA GLY A 247 10.28 -12.04 -3.42
C GLY A 247 10.35 -13.55 -3.67
N GLY A 248 10.34 -14.33 -2.59
CA GLY A 248 10.25 -15.79 -2.64
C GLY A 248 8.83 -16.27 -2.41
N VAL A 249 8.45 -17.35 -3.07
CA VAL A 249 7.20 -18.07 -2.83
C VAL A 249 7.50 -19.54 -2.53
N PHE A 250 6.72 -20.14 -1.67
CA PHE A 250 6.72 -21.57 -1.42
C PHE A 250 5.28 -22.08 -1.52
N ASN A 251 5.08 -23.05 -2.40
CA ASN A 251 3.82 -23.76 -2.53
C ASN A 251 4.10 -25.24 -2.26
N PRO A 252 3.45 -25.89 -1.26
CA PRO A 252 3.69 -27.29 -0.94
C PRO A 252 3.22 -28.25 -2.03
N ASP A 253 2.31 -27.79 -2.92
CA ASP A 253 1.72 -28.61 -4.00
C ASP A 253 2.43 -28.40 -5.37
N ALA A 254 3.52 -27.60 -5.43
CA ALA A 254 4.22 -27.26 -6.67
C ALA A 254 5.52 -28.04 -6.88
#